data_2f3c9923c0c6bb598fa39057cf437c8e
#
_entry.id   2f3c9923c0c6bb598fa39057cf437c8e
#
_cell.length_a   1.000
_cell.length_b   1.000
_cell.length_c   1.000
_cell.angle_alpha   90.00
_cell.angle_beta   90.00
_cell.angle_gamma   90.00
#
_symmetry.space_group_name_H-M   'P 1'
#
loop_
_entity.id
_entity.type
_entity.pdbx_description
1 polymer ?
#
loop_
_entity_poly.entity_id
_entity_poly.type
_entity_poly.pdbx_seq_one_letter_code
_entity_poly.pdbx_strand_id
1 'polypeptide(L)'
;RDSSTSRGLGDVYKRQASDKETINYLRHNSRSYIFSASNTPAATAAAGAALDIMLSEPERIEHLWKLTHYALDGFRNMGCEIGHTSTPIIPLFIRNNDLTFLIVKELFEAGIFVNPVVSPAVAPEDTLIRFSLMATHTIEQLDYALEAIHKVFKSHGLVK
;
A
#
# COMPACT_ATOMS: atom_id res chain seq x y z
N ARG A 1 17.88 -0.15 -2.64
CA ARG A 1 18.47 1.18 -2.34
C ARG A 1 17.30 2.08 -1.97
N ASP A 2 17.23 2.44 -0.71
CA ASP A 2 16.13 3.27 -0.21
C ASP A 2 16.25 4.68 -0.78
N SER A 3 15.21 5.11 -1.48
CA SER A 3 15.11 6.51 -1.84
C SER A 3 14.70 7.34 -0.62
N SER A 4 15.19 8.55 -0.54
CA SER A 4 14.85 9.49 0.53
C SER A 4 13.35 9.83 0.61
N THR A 5 12.59 9.50 -0.42
CA THR A 5 11.15 9.73 -0.54
C THR A 5 10.28 8.64 0.12
N SER A 6 10.85 7.49 0.47
CA SER A 6 10.10 6.40 1.11
C SER A 6 10.19 6.39 2.65
N ARG A 7 10.56 7.50 3.27
CA ARG A 7 10.89 7.56 4.70
C ARG A 7 9.78 7.11 5.63
N GLY A 8 8.52 7.41 5.34
CA GLY A 8 7.40 6.97 6.17
C GLY A 8 7.12 5.47 6.06
N LEU A 9 7.14 4.92 4.86
CA LEU A 9 6.91 3.48 4.60
C LEU A 9 8.19 2.65 4.80
N GLY A 10 9.37 3.22 4.51
CA GLY A 10 10.64 2.56 4.71
C GLY A 10 10.93 2.15 6.14
N ASP A 11 10.44 2.89 7.10
CA ASP A 11 10.62 2.56 8.52
C ASP A 11 9.80 1.35 8.97
N VAL A 12 8.73 1.02 8.29
CA VAL A 12 7.86 -0.11 8.66
C VAL A 12 8.53 -1.45 8.34
N TYR A 13 9.15 -1.62 7.18
CA TYR A 13 9.78 -2.89 6.80
C TYR A 13 11.30 -2.95 7.02
N LYS A 14 11.92 -1.86 7.47
CA LYS A 14 13.34 -1.84 7.85
C LYS A 14 13.59 -2.26 9.28
N ARG A 15 12.58 -2.47 10.07
CA ARG A 15 12.69 -2.98 11.44
C ARG A 15 12.55 -4.48 11.42
N GLN A 16 13.65 -5.16 11.67
CA GLN A 16 13.66 -6.61 11.76
C GLN A 16 13.89 -7.03 13.20
N ALA A 17 13.17 -8.06 13.62
CA ALA A 17 13.37 -8.73 14.87
C ALA A 17 13.93 -10.13 14.64
N SER A 18 14.88 -10.55 15.47
CA SER A 18 15.46 -11.88 15.42
C SER A 18 15.90 -12.31 16.83
N ASP A 19 16.53 -13.48 16.92
CA ASP A 19 17.13 -13.91 18.17
C ASP A 19 18.26 -12.97 18.62
N LYS A 20 18.62 -13.08 19.92
CA LYS A 20 19.58 -12.19 20.55
C LYS A 20 20.98 -12.25 19.91
N GLU A 21 21.41 -13.44 19.48
CA GLU A 21 22.74 -13.64 18.90
C GLU A 21 22.84 -12.98 17.53
N THR A 22 21.84 -13.18 16.67
CA THR A 22 21.75 -12.54 15.36
C THR A 22 21.70 -11.01 15.47
N ILE A 23 20.88 -10.47 16.37
CA ILE A 23 20.81 -9.02 16.58
C ILE A 23 22.12 -8.47 17.10
N ASN A 24 22.78 -9.17 18.03
CA ASN A 24 24.09 -8.74 18.53
C ASN A 24 25.16 -8.76 17.44
N TYR A 25 25.17 -9.79 16.61
CA TYR A 25 26.07 -9.87 15.46
C TYR A 25 25.85 -8.69 14.49
N LEU A 26 24.60 -8.41 14.12
CA LEU A 26 24.24 -7.30 13.22
C LEU A 26 24.66 -5.93 13.79
N ARG A 27 24.50 -5.71 15.08
CA ARG A 27 24.92 -4.45 15.73
C ARG A 27 26.42 -4.17 15.58
N HIS A 28 27.25 -5.20 15.56
CA HIS A 28 28.70 -5.07 15.50
C HIS A 28 29.29 -5.20 14.09
N ASN A 29 28.57 -5.82 13.16
CA ASN A 29 29.10 -6.19 11.84
C ASN A 29 28.35 -5.55 10.66
N SER A 30 27.12 -5.03 10.86
CA SER A 30 26.38 -4.38 9.79
C SER A 30 26.85 -2.97 9.54
N ARG A 31 27.53 -2.74 8.40
CA ARG A 31 27.98 -1.40 8.00
C ARG A 31 26.84 -0.39 7.91
N SER A 32 25.70 -0.79 7.35
CA SER A 32 24.53 0.07 7.24
C SER A 32 23.96 0.46 8.61
N TYR A 33 24.09 -0.38 9.62
CA TYR A 33 23.70 -0.07 10.99
C TYR A 33 24.72 0.85 11.68
N ILE A 34 26.02 0.54 11.58
CA ILE A 34 27.10 1.27 12.27
C ILE A 34 27.22 2.70 11.74
N PHE A 35 27.03 2.91 10.44
CA PHE A 35 27.15 4.22 9.78
C PHE A 35 25.81 4.94 9.57
N SER A 36 24.75 4.50 10.24
CA SER A 36 23.45 5.18 10.24
C SER A 36 23.23 5.99 11.50
N ALA A 37 22.51 7.09 11.36
CA ALA A 37 22.05 7.84 12.53
C ALA A 37 20.95 7.07 13.26
N SER A 38 20.88 7.23 14.58
CA SER A 38 19.79 6.68 15.40
C SER A 38 18.45 7.31 15.03
N ASN A 39 17.37 6.55 15.22
CA ASN A 39 16.03 7.11 15.12
C ASN A 39 15.84 8.25 16.12
N THR A 40 15.07 9.26 15.72
CA THR A 40 14.75 10.36 16.64
C THR A 40 13.88 9.86 17.79
N PRO A 41 13.99 10.45 19.01
CA PRO A 41 13.10 10.09 20.12
C PRO A 41 11.62 10.21 19.77
N ALA A 42 11.25 11.24 19.00
CA ALA A 42 9.87 11.45 18.55
C ALA A 42 9.37 10.29 17.66
N ALA A 43 10.17 9.83 16.69
CA ALA A 43 9.81 8.71 15.83
C ALA A 43 9.70 7.40 16.61
N THR A 44 10.55 7.20 17.63
CA THR A 44 10.52 6.03 18.50
C THR A 44 9.28 6.06 19.39
N ALA A 45 8.94 7.20 19.99
CA ALA A 45 7.75 7.37 20.80
C ALA A 45 6.47 7.17 19.97
N ALA A 46 6.41 7.73 18.77
CA ALA A 46 5.27 7.52 17.86
C ALA A 46 5.07 6.05 17.49
N ALA A 47 6.16 5.32 17.25
CA ALA A 47 6.08 3.88 16.97
C ALA A 47 5.60 3.08 18.19
N GLY A 48 6.03 3.45 19.41
CA GLY A 48 5.55 2.86 20.65
C GLY A 48 4.05 3.11 20.85
N ALA A 49 3.62 4.36 20.73
CA ALA A 49 2.20 4.72 20.87
C ALA A 49 1.32 4.01 19.80
N ALA A 50 1.80 3.88 18.55
CA ALA A 50 1.09 3.13 17.51
C ALA A 50 0.94 1.65 17.87
N LEU A 51 1.95 1.04 18.48
CA LEU A 51 1.88 -0.35 18.95
C LEU A 51 0.85 -0.48 20.09
N ASP A 52 0.87 0.44 21.07
CA ASP A 52 -0.09 0.43 22.19
C ASP A 52 -1.53 0.55 21.67
N ILE A 53 -1.80 1.45 20.72
CA ILE A 53 -3.11 1.60 20.06
C ILE A 53 -3.48 0.30 19.33
N MET A 54 -2.57 -0.30 18.58
CA MET A 54 -2.82 -1.53 17.84
C MET A 54 -3.19 -2.69 18.77
N LEU A 55 -2.63 -2.74 19.98
CA LEU A 55 -2.92 -3.78 20.97
C LEU A 55 -4.21 -3.50 21.75
N SER A 56 -4.55 -2.23 21.99
CA SER A 56 -5.71 -1.83 22.79
C SER A 56 -6.99 -1.63 21.96
N GLU A 57 -6.87 -1.40 20.65
CA GLU A 57 -7.99 -1.10 19.74
C GLU A 57 -8.02 -2.08 18.55
N PRO A 58 -8.25 -3.39 18.78
CA PRO A 58 -8.24 -4.42 17.74
C PRO A 58 -9.34 -4.20 16.68
N GLU A 59 -10.41 -3.50 17.04
CA GLU A 59 -11.52 -3.14 16.15
C GLU A 59 -11.07 -2.34 14.91
N ARG A 60 -9.97 -1.61 14.98
CA ARG A 60 -9.41 -0.93 13.81
C ARG A 60 -8.93 -1.91 12.75
N ILE A 61 -8.28 -2.99 13.18
CA ILE A 61 -7.79 -4.03 12.28
C ILE A 61 -8.98 -4.84 11.73
N GLU A 62 -9.96 -5.15 12.57
CA GLU A 62 -11.18 -5.84 12.14
C GLU A 62 -11.94 -5.02 11.09
N HIS A 63 -12.08 -3.72 11.32
CA HIS A 63 -12.69 -2.81 10.36
C HIS A 63 -11.91 -2.76 9.04
N LEU A 64 -10.58 -2.66 9.09
CA LEU A 64 -9.73 -2.70 7.90
C LEU A 64 -9.94 -3.98 7.09
N TRP A 65 -10.05 -5.14 7.75
CA TRP A 65 -10.32 -6.40 7.07
C TRP A 65 -11.71 -6.44 6.45
N LYS A 66 -12.72 -5.89 7.13
CA LYS A 66 -14.07 -5.76 6.57
C LYS A 66 -14.05 -4.93 5.28
N LEU A 67 -13.40 -3.77 5.30
CA LEU A 67 -13.23 -2.92 4.11
C LEU A 67 -12.45 -3.64 3.01
N THR A 68 -11.42 -4.39 3.39
CA THR A 68 -10.58 -5.14 2.45
C THR A 68 -11.39 -6.19 1.69
N HIS A 69 -12.16 -7.01 2.39
CA HIS A 69 -13.01 -8.01 1.76
C HIS A 69 -14.05 -7.36 0.85
N TYR A 70 -14.69 -6.29 1.32
CA TYR A 70 -15.64 -5.53 0.52
C TYR A 70 -15.04 -5.01 -0.80
N ALA A 71 -13.85 -4.40 -0.73
CA ALA A 71 -13.17 -3.89 -1.92
C ALA A 71 -12.70 -5.01 -2.86
N LEU A 72 -12.16 -6.11 -2.32
CA LEU A 72 -11.74 -7.27 -3.11
C LEU A 72 -12.92 -7.86 -3.90
N ASP A 73 -14.07 -8.02 -3.25
CA ASP A 73 -15.26 -8.54 -3.90
C ASP A 73 -15.80 -7.55 -4.95
N GLY A 74 -15.78 -6.24 -4.66
CA GLY A 74 -16.14 -5.20 -5.61
C GLY A 74 -15.28 -5.26 -6.88
N PHE A 75 -13.95 -5.30 -6.75
CA PHE A 75 -13.04 -5.39 -7.89
C PHE A 75 -13.17 -6.68 -8.69
N ARG A 76 -13.36 -7.82 -8.01
CA ARG A 76 -13.62 -9.11 -8.68
C ARG A 76 -14.92 -9.10 -9.47
N ASN A 77 -16.00 -8.57 -8.88
CA ASN A 77 -17.29 -8.46 -9.53
C ASN A 77 -17.26 -7.55 -10.77
N MET A 78 -16.43 -6.51 -10.76
CA MET A 78 -16.19 -5.65 -11.92
C MET A 78 -15.35 -6.31 -13.01
N GLY A 79 -14.69 -7.43 -12.70
CA GLY A 79 -13.78 -8.11 -13.61
C GLY A 79 -12.39 -7.48 -13.68
N CYS A 80 -11.99 -6.72 -12.66
CA CYS A 80 -10.63 -6.19 -12.56
C CYS A 80 -9.61 -7.31 -12.34
N GLU A 81 -8.46 -7.21 -13.00
CA GLU A 81 -7.34 -8.10 -12.76
C GLU A 81 -6.60 -7.65 -11.49
N ILE A 82 -6.76 -8.40 -10.40
CA ILE A 82 -6.16 -8.10 -9.08
C ILE A 82 -5.16 -9.16 -8.61
N GLY A 83 -4.86 -10.16 -9.43
CA GLY A 83 -3.98 -11.27 -9.04
C GLY A 83 -4.50 -12.07 -7.85
N HIS A 84 -3.58 -12.61 -7.06
CA HIS A 84 -3.88 -13.44 -5.88
C HIS A 84 -3.80 -12.67 -4.55
N THR A 85 -4.04 -11.37 -4.57
CA THR A 85 -3.97 -10.56 -3.34
C THR A 85 -5.09 -10.91 -2.36
N SER A 86 -4.75 -10.88 -1.08
CA SER A 86 -5.66 -11.00 0.06
C SER A 86 -5.37 -9.95 1.14
N THR A 87 -4.68 -8.86 0.77
CA THR A 87 -4.23 -7.82 1.70
C THR A 87 -4.97 -6.50 1.47
N PRO A 88 -4.91 -5.54 2.42
CA PRO A 88 -5.45 -4.18 2.25
C PRO A 88 -4.81 -3.37 1.12
N ILE A 89 -3.78 -3.90 0.48
CA ILE A 89 -3.13 -3.32 -0.70
C ILE A 89 -3.53 -4.16 -1.90
N ILE A 90 -4.36 -3.59 -2.77
CA ILE A 90 -4.95 -4.30 -3.91
C ILE A 90 -4.27 -3.79 -5.20
N PRO A 91 -3.55 -4.64 -5.94
CA PRO A 91 -3.03 -4.30 -7.26
C PRO A 91 -4.16 -4.35 -8.29
N LEU A 92 -4.28 -3.30 -9.09
CA LEU A 92 -5.16 -3.27 -10.26
C LEU A 92 -4.25 -3.26 -11.49
N PHE A 93 -4.12 -4.38 -12.17
CA PHE A 93 -3.23 -4.53 -13.31
C PHE A 93 -3.77 -3.83 -14.54
N ILE A 94 -2.94 -2.95 -15.13
CA ILE A 94 -3.23 -2.21 -16.36
C ILE A 94 -2.36 -2.70 -17.53
N ARG A 95 -1.13 -3.15 -17.21
CA ARG A 95 -0.16 -3.74 -18.13
C ARG A 95 0.31 -2.82 -19.25
N ASN A 96 0.19 -1.50 -19.04
CA ASN A 96 0.64 -0.46 -19.96
C ASN A 96 1.00 0.81 -19.20
N ASN A 97 2.24 1.29 -19.34
CA ASN A 97 2.75 2.45 -18.63
C ASN A 97 1.95 3.73 -18.91
N ASP A 98 1.77 4.07 -20.18
CA ASP A 98 1.13 5.34 -20.57
C ASP A 98 -0.33 5.36 -20.16
N LEU A 99 -1.02 4.24 -20.35
CA LEU A 99 -2.41 4.07 -19.94
C LEU A 99 -2.55 4.15 -18.41
N THR A 100 -1.58 3.62 -17.65
CA THR A 100 -1.60 3.71 -16.18
C THR A 100 -1.52 5.15 -15.71
N PHE A 101 -0.65 5.98 -16.29
CA PHE A 101 -0.57 7.40 -15.96
C PHE A 101 -1.84 8.16 -16.33
N LEU A 102 -2.42 7.86 -17.49
CA LEU A 102 -3.68 8.47 -17.92
C LEU A 102 -4.82 8.15 -16.95
N ILE A 103 -5.00 6.89 -16.59
CA ILE A 103 -6.02 6.43 -15.65
C ILE A 103 -5.81 7.06 -14.27
N VAL A 104 -4.58 7.10 -13.77
CA VAL A 104 -4.29 7.73 -12.47
C VAL A 104 -4.66 9.21 -12.48
N LYS A 105 -4.40 9.92 -13.59
CA LYS A 105 -4.81 11.32 -13.75
C LYS A 105 -6.33 11.46 -13.74
N GLU A 106 -7.05 10.66 -14.50
CA GLU A 106 -8.52 10.69 -14.55
C GLU A 106 -9.15 10.36 -13.19
N LEU A 107 -8.59 9.38 -12.46
CA LEU A 107 -9.03 9.05 -11.10
C LEU A 107 -8.74 10.19 -10.11
N PHE A 108 -7.59 10.86 -10.25
CA PHE A 108 -7.27 12.03 -9.42
C PHE A 108 -8.25 13.18 -9.69
N GLU A 109 -8.61 13.45 -10.95
CA GLU A 109 -9.63 14.45 -11.32
C GLU A 109 -11.01 14.07 -10.79
N ALA A 110 -11.29 12.77 -10.61
CA ALA A 110 -12.49 12.26 -9.94
C ALA A 110 -12.37 12.24 -8.42
N GLY A 111 -11.30 12.78 -7.82
CA GLY A 111 -11.11 12.83 -6.37
C GLY A 111 -10.57 11.53 -5.74
N ILE A 112 -10.10 10.58 -6.55
CA ILE A 112 -9.51 9.31 -6.10
C ILE A 112 -7.99 9.36 -6.21
N PHE A 113 -7.31 9.35 -5.07
CA PHE A 113 -5.84 9.28 -5.04
C PHE A 113 -5.36 7.84 -5.00
N VAL A 114 -4.64 7.43 -6.05
CA VAL A 114 -4.03 6.09 -6.19
C VAL A 114 -2.58 6.20 -6.66
N ASN A 115 -1.77 5.18 -6.39
CA ASN A 115 -0.37 5.19 -6.78
C ASN A 115 -0.12 4.33 -8.02
N PRO A 116 0.45 4.89 -9.11
CA PRO A 116 0.92 4.09 -10.22
C PRO A 116 2.19 3.32 -9.81
N VAL A 117 2.29 2.08 -10.24
CA VAL A 117 3.50 1.26 -10.13
C VAL A 117 3.88 0.83 -11.56
N VAL A 118 4.93 1.46 -12.06
CA VAL A 118 5.35 1.38 -13.46
C VAL A 118 6.83 1.04 -13.56
N SER A 119 7.31 0.73 -14.76
CA SER A 119 8.73 0.53 -15.02
C SER A 119 9.55 1.77 -14.58
N PRO A 120 10.74 1.61 -13.94
CA PRO A 120 11.46 0.35 -13.70
C PRO A 120 11.15 -0.34 -12.36
N ALA A 121 10.11 0.07 -11.63
CA ALA A 121 9.75 -0.56 -10.35
C ALA A 121 9.16 -1.96 -10.55
N VAL A 122 8.49 -2.18 -11.69
CA VAL A 122 7.99 -3.47 -12.17
C VAL A 122 8.34 -3.62 -13.65
N ALA A 123 8.22 -4.83 -14.21
CA ALA A 123 8.32 -5.04 -15.66
C ALA A 123 7.17 -4.29 -16.38
N PRO A 124 7.37 -3.82 -17.63
CA PRO A 124 6.33 -3.07 -18.36
C PRO A 124 4.98 -3.81 -18.45
N GLU A 125 5.03 -5.13 -18.59
CA GLU A 125 3.87 -6.02 -18.64
C GLU A 125 3.18 -6.23 -17.27
N ASP A 126 3.82 -5.80 -16.17
CA ASP A 126 3.31 -5.92 -14.81
C ASP A 126 2.87 -4.57 -14.20
N THR A 127 2.73 -3.58 -15.06
CA THR A 127 2.29 -2.24 -14.66
C THR A 127 0.90 -2.28 -14.05
N LEU A 128 0.74 -1.58 -12.93
CA LEU A 128 -0.48 -1.61 -12.14
C LEU A 128 -0.74 -0.29 -11.40
N ILE A 129 -1.94 -0.15 -10.89
CA ILE A 129 -2.31 0.85 -9.91
C ILE A 129 -2.40 0.16 -8.54
N ARG A 130 -1.78 0.76 -7.53
CA ARG A 130 -1.86 0.30 -6.16
C ARG A 130 -3.01 1.00 -5.44
N PHE A 131 -4.09 0.27 -5.19
CA PHE A 131 -5.20 0.70 -4.35
C PHE A 131 -4.91 0.29 -2.91
N SER A 132 -4.86 1.26 -1.99
CA SER A 132 -4.48 1.02 -0.59
C SER A 132 -5.59 1.46 0.35
N LEU A 133 -5.98 0.59 1.26
CA LEU A 133 -7.01 0.83 2.27
C LEU A 133 -6.41 1.24 3.61
N MET A 134 -7.16 2.03 4.36
CA MET A 134 -6.88 2.39 5.74
C MET A 134 -8.10 2.11 6.62
N ALA A 135 -7.87 1.85 7.90
CA ALA A 135 -8.93 1.60 8.87
C ALA A 135 -9.88 2.80 9.08
N THR A 136 -9.51 3.97 8.60
CA THR A 136 -10.34 5.20 8.68
C THR A 136 -11.25 5.41 7.48
N HIS A 137 -11.14 4.58 6.44
CA HIS A 137 -12.06 4.64 5.30
C HIS A 137 -13.45 4.16 5.71
N THR A 138 -14.47 4.64 4.98
CA THR A 138 -15.86 4.22 5.16
C THR A 138 -16.34 3.42 3.95
N ILE A 139 -17.45 2.69 4.10
CA ILE A 139 -18.07 1.94 2.99
C ILE A 139 -18.51 2.91 1.89
N GLU A 140 -19.07 4.08 2.24
CA GLU A 140 -19.53 5.07 1.27
C GLU A 140 -18.37 5.61 0.43
N GLN A 141 -17.20 5.79 1.03
CA GLN A 141 -15.98 6.17 0.30
C GLN A 141 -15.52 5.05 -0.64
N LEU A 142 -15.64 3.78 -0.21
CA LEU A 142 -15.33 2.64 -1.06
C LEU A 142 -16.31 2.52 -2.22
N ASP A 143 -17.61 2.68 -1.99
CA ASP A 143 -18.63 2.65 -3.04
C ASP A 143 -18.33 3.70 -4.10
N TYR A 144 -18.04 4.93 -3.67
CA TYR A 144 -17.66 6.00 -4.58
C TYR A 144 -16.38 5.66 -5.37
N ALA A 145 -15.36 5.11 -4.70
CA ALA A 145 -14.11 4.75 -5.36
C ALA A 145 -14.30 3.60 -6.37
N LEU A 146 -15.09 2.57 -6.01
CA LEU A 146 -15.40 1.46 -6.90
C LEU A 146 -16.16 1.93 -8.13
N GLU A 147 -17.16 2.81 -7.97
CA GLU A 147 -17.94 3.36 -9.08
C GLU A 147 -17.06 4.20 -10.02
N ALA A 148 -16.22 5.09 -9.46
CA ALA A 148 -15.31 5.92 -10.23
C ALA A 148 -14.29 5.09 -11.01
N ILE A 149 -13.68 4.09 -10.36
CA ILE A 149 -12.73 3.17 -11.00
C ILE A 149 -13.43 2.36 -12.10
N HIS A 150 -14.63 1.84 -11.84
CA HIS A 150 -15.40 1.12 -12.85
C HIS A 150 -15.65 1.96 -14.10
N LYS A 151 -16.08 3.21 -13.91
CA LYS A 151 -16.35 4.14 -15.01
C LYS A 151 -15.09 4.41 -15.85
N VAL A 152 -13.96 4.70 -15.19
CA VAL A 152 -12.69 4.96 -15.88
C VAL A 152 -12.16 3.69 -16.55
N PHE A 153 -12.18 2.54 -15.89
CA PHE A 153 -11.71 1.28 -16.48
C PHE A 153 -12.56 0.85 -17.67
N LYS A 154 -13.87 1.06 -17.60
CA LYS A 154 -14.79 0.76 -18.71
C LYS A 154 -14.54 1.66 -19.92
N SER A 155 -14.27 2.96 -19.73
CA SER A 155 -13.96 3.87 -20.83
C SER A 155 -12.68 3.50 -21.59
N HIS A 156 -11.75 2.81 -20.92
CA HIS A 156 -10.50 2.30 -21.48
C HIS A 156 -10.55 0.80 -21.88
N GLY A 157 -11.71 0.15 -21.75
CA GLY A 157 -11.89 -1.25 -22.15
C GLY A 157 -11.20 -2.28 -21.27
N LEU A 158 -10.83 -1.91 -20.02
CA LEU A 158 -10.21 -2.81 -19.05
C LEU A 158 -11.23 -3.71 -18.33
N VAL A 159 -12.48 -3.30 -18.27
CA VAL A 159 -13.61 -4.04 -17.73
C VAL A 159 -14.83 -3.90 -18.65
N LYS A 160 -15.85 -4.76 -18.46
CA LYS A 160 -17.06 -4.80 -19.32
C LYS A 160 -18.14 -3.81 -18.89
#